data_cb9a1d55ec19f35fe205e560fbbbfca6
#
_entry.id   cb9a1d55ec19f35fe205e560fbbbfca6
#
_cell.length_a   1.000
_cell.length_b   1.000
_cell.length_c   1.000
_cell.angle_alpha   90.00
_cell.angle_beta   90.00
_cell.angle_gamma   90.00
#
_symmetry.space_group_name_H-M   'P 1'
#
loop_
_entity.id
_entity.type
_entity.pdbx_description
1 polymer ?
#
loop_
_entity_poly.entity_id
_entity_poly.type
_entity_poly.pdbx_seq_one_letter_code
_entity_poly.pdbx_strand_id
1 'polypeptide(L)'
;MKKELILVLDFGGQYNQLIARRVRECNVYCEVHPYNLSIEKIREMNPKGIIFTGGPNSVYGENSPLCDKEIFNIGIPVLGICYGSQLMAHVLGGSVATAPVSEYGKTEVNVDVKSKIFEGVQDKTICWMSHTDYIEKAPEGFNIVGNTPVCPVAAMECAEKNLYAVQFHPEVMHTQEGTKMLSNFVYNICNCTGDWTMDSFVEKSIEEIRERIGDGKALCALSGGVDSSVAAVLLSKAIGKQLTCVFVDHGLLRKDEGDEVEAIFGPEGHYDLNFIRVNAQDRFYEALAGVEDPERKRKIIGEEFIRVFEEEAKKIGAVDFLVQGTIYPDIIESGLGDSAVIKSHHNVGGLPDYVDFKEIVEPLRNLFKDEVRKVGLELGIPESLVFRQPFPGPGLAIRVIGDITKDKLDILRDADFIFRDEIAKAGLHKSINQYFAVLTNLRSVGVMGDERTYDYTLALRAVETTDFMTGIWSKIPYEILEKVSSRIVNEVKHINRVVYDITSKPPATIEWE
;
A
#
# COMPACT_ATOMS: atom_id res chain seq x y z
N MET A 1 23.93 8.24 11.62
CA MET A 1 23.94 9.38 10.65
C MET A 1 22.49 9.83 10.48
N LYS A 2 22.21 11.16 10.41
CA LYS A 2 20.87 11.62 10.01
C LYS A 2 20.59 11.13 8.59
N LYS A 3 19.44 10.48 8.39
CA LYS A 3 18.98 10.07 7.04
C LYS A 3 18.82 11.32 6.17
N GLU A 4 19.17 11.22 4.89
CA GLU A 4 18.82 12.26 3.91
C GLU A 4 17.30 12.27 3.76
N LEU A 5 16.67 13.42 3.99
CA LEU A 5 15.22 13.54 4.01
C LEU A 5 14.73 14.44 2.86
N ILE A 6 13.79 13.97 2.08
CA ILE A 6 12.92 14.80 1.25
C ILE A 6 11.58 14.95 1.95
N LEU A 7 11.17 16.18 2.20
CA LEU A 7 9.89 16.49 2.83
C LEU A 7 8.83 16.69 1.74
N VAL A 8 7.74 15.95 1.82
CA VAL A 8 6.58 16.09 0.91
C VAL A 8 5.46 16.79 1.70
N LEU A 9 5.06 17.98 1.28
CA LEU A 9 3.94 18.71 1.88
C LEU A 9 2.66 18.44 1.08
N ASP A 10 1.67 17.90 1.76
CA ASP A 10 0.40 17.46 1.19
C ASP A 10 -0.64 18.58 1.17
N PHE A 11 -1.02 18.99 -0.02
CA PHE A 11 -2.06 20.00 -0.29
C PHE A 11 -3.43 19.37 -0.64
N GLY A 12 -3.62 18.09 -0.34
CA GLY A 12 -4.87 17.37 -0.56
C GLY A 12 -4.96 16.71 -1.95
N GLY A 13 -3.85 16.54 -2.63
CA GLY A 13 -3.79 15.88 -3.95
C GLY A 13 -3.95 14.37 -3.84
N GLN A 14 -4.47 13.76 -4.90
CA GLN A 14 -4.66 12.29 -4.97
C GLN A 14 -3.34 11.50 -5.08
N TYR A 15 -2.24 12.15 -5.48
CA TYR A 15 -0.98 11.49 -5.82
C TYR A 15 0.15 11.72 -4.79
N ASN A 16 -0.16 12.21 -3.59
CA ASN A 16 0.83 12.46 -2.54
C ASN A 16 1.66 11.23 -2.18
N GLN A 17 1.02 10.08 -1.99
CA GLN A 17 1.69 8.81 -1.72
C GLN A 17 2.56 8.36 -2.91
N LEU A 18 2.11 8.63 -4.13
CA LEU A 18 2.86 8.28 -5.33
C LEU A 18 4.13 9.12 -5.47
N ILE A 19 4.08 10.42 -5.14
CA ILE A 19 5.27 11.29 -5.08
C ILE A 19 6.28 10.72 -4.07
N ALA A 20 5.82 10.41 -2.85
CA ALA A 20 6.67 9.83 -1.83
C ALA A 20 7.30 8.51 -2.29
N ARG A 21 6.53 7.64 -2.93
CA ARG A 21 7.02 6.38 -3.49
C ARG A 21 8.09 6.59 -4.54
N ARG A 22 7.92 7.56 -5.46
CA ARG A 22 8.94 7.88 -6.48
C ARG A 22 10.24 8.38 -5.89
N VAL A 23 10.18 9.18 -4.81
CA VAL A 23 11.39 9.59 -4.07
C VAL A 23 12.08 8.38 -3.45
N ARG A 24 11.33 7.44 -2.84
CA ARG A 24 11.89 6.19 -2.29
C ARG A 24 12.50 5.28 -3.35
N GLU A 25 11.95 5.25 -4.55
CA GLU A 25 12.54 4.54 -5.69
C GLU A 25 13.91 5.13 -6.11
N CYS A 26 14.19 6.38 -5.75
CA CYS A 26 15.53 6.99 -5.84
C CYS A 26 16.44 6.67 -4.64
N ASN A 27 16.11 5.69 -3.81
CA ASN A 27 16.85 5.33 -2.58
C ASN A 27 17.05 6.50 -1.61
N VAL A 28 16.09 7.42 -1.54
CA VAL A 28 16.10 8.55 -0.60
C VAL A 28 14.90 8.49 0.32
N TYR A 29 15.16 8.69 1.61
CA TYR A 29 14.07 8.70 2.60
C TYR A 29 13.18 9.93 2.42
N CYS A 30 11.86 9.75 2.55
CA CYS A 30 10.92 10.87 2.51
C CYS A 30 9.82 10.69 3.54
N GLU A 31 9.26 11.80 3.96
CA GLU A 31 8.08 11.87 4.84
C GLU A 31 7.04 12.78 4.21
N VAL A 32 5.76 12.38 4.36
CA VAL A 32 4.61 13.20 3.94
C VAL A 32 4.05 13.88 5.17
N HIS A 33 3.90 15.20 5.12
CA HIS A 33 3.34 16.01 6.18
C HIS A 33 2.26 16.94 5.65
N PRO A 34 1.33 17.42 6.49
CA PRO A 34 0.34 18.41 6.08
C PRO A 34 1.01 19.72 5.60
N TYR A 35 0.37 20.40 4.65
CA TYR A 35 0.85 21.65 4.05
C TYR A 35 1.14 22.76 5.06
N ASN A 36 0.50 22.74 6.22
CA ASN A 36 0.60 23.75 7.30
C ASN A 36 1.69 23.44 8.33
N LEU A 37 2.64 22.55 8.02
CA LEU A 37 3.78 22.29 8.89
C LEU A 37 4.57 23.58 9.13
N SER A 38 4.89 23.89 10.39
CA SER A 38 5.57 25.14 10.75
C SER A 38 7.01 25.19 10.22
N ILE A 39 7.50 26.40 9.94
CA ILE A 39 8.89 26.62 9.46
C ILE A 39 9.90 26.12 10.51
N GLU A 40 9.62 26.31 11.79
CA GLU A 40 10.48 25.82 12.89
C GLU A 40 10.63 24.31 12.80
N LYS A 41 9.52 23.59 12.57
CA LYS A 41 9.54 22.14 12.46
C LYS A 41 10.29 21.67 11.22
N ILE A 42 10.12 22.36 10.08
CA ILE A 42 10.86 22.09 8.85
C ILE A 42 12.38 22.26 9.09
N ARG A 43 12.78 23.33 9.80
CA ARG A 43 14.19 23.56 10.15
C ARG A 43 14.75 22.48 11.08
N GLU A 44 13.97 22.02 12.06
CA GLU A 44 14.36 20.90 12.95
C GLU A 44 14.57 19.59 12.18
N MET A 45 13.67 19.30 11.24
CA MET A 45 13.77 18.11 10.38
C MET A 45 14.96 18.19 9.43
N ASN A 46 15.37 19.42 9.05
CA ASN A 46 16.51 19.70 8.19
C ASN A 46 16.49 18.88 6.87
N PRO A 47 15.42 18.95 6.06
CA PRO A 47 15.33 18.19 4.83
C PRO A 47 16.31 18.69 3.78
N LYS A 48 16.74 17.80 2.87
CA LYS A 48 17.56 18.12 1.70
C LYS A 48 16.77 18.82 0.60
N GLY A 49 15.45 18.60 0.56
CA GLY A 49 14.54 19.20 -0.39
C GLY A 49 13.08 19.09 0.08
N ILE A 50 12.24 19.91 -0.51
CA ILE A 50 10.79 19.96 -0.20
C ILE A 50 10.03 19.80 -1.51
N ILE A 51 9.00 18.96 -1.52
CA ILE A 51 8.08 18.80 -2.65
C ILE A 51 6.68 19.23 -2.20
N PHE A 52 6.05 20.14 -2.94
CA PHE A 52 4.65 20.51 -2.79
C PHE A 52 3.82 19.66 -3.73
N THR A 53 2.81 18.98 -3.20
CA THR A 53 1.93 18.12 -4.00
C THR A 53 0.93 18.92 -4.84
N GLY A 54 0.21 18.23 -5.72
CA GLY A 54 -1.03 18.73 -6.28
C GLY A 54 -2.11 18.92 -5.22
N GLY A 55 -3.24 19.49 -5.61
CA GLY A 55 -4.40 19.70 -4.74
C GLY A 55 -5.67 19.96 -5.56
N PRO A 56 -6.86 19.75 -4.98
CA PRO A 56 -8.14 19.88 -5.68
C PRO A 56 -8.63 21.33 -5.81
N ASN A 57 -7.97 22.28 -5.12
CA ASN A 57 -8.45 23.64 -4.97
C ASN A 57 -7.78 24.61 -5.99
N SER A 58 -8.41 25.76 -6.22
CA SER A 58 -7.77 26.91 -6.84
C SER A 58 -7.03 27.72 -5.77
N VAL A 59 -5.86 28.29 -6.10
CA VAL A 59 -5.09 29.15 -5.17
C VAL A 59 -5.84 30.42 -4.73
N TYR A 60 -6.93 30.77 -5.42
CA TYR A 60 -7.77 31.91 -5.10
C TYR A 60 -9.03 31.56 -4.29
N GLY A 61 -9.24 30.27 -3.96
CA GLY A 61 -10.39 29.86 -3.16
C GLY A 61 -10.31 30.37 -1.72
N GLU A 62 -11.46 30.71 -1.11
CA GLU A 62 -11.51 31.25 0.27
C GLU A 62 -10.87 30.33 1.33
N ASN A 63 -10.89 29.01 1.10
CA ASN A 63 -10.31 28.00 2.00
C ASN A 63 -9.15 27.23 1.37
N SER A 64 -8.45 27.85 0.41
CA SER A 64 -7.34 27.17 -0.26
C SER A 64 -6.16 26.95 0.69
N PRO A 65 -5.53 25.77 0.66
CA PRO A 65 -4.38 25.49 1.48
C PRO A 65 -3.18 26.33 1.02
N LEU A 66 -2.78 27.30 1.83
CA LEU A 66 -1.65 28.19 1.57
C LEU A 66 -0.47 27.81 2.49
N CYS A 67 0.75 28.06 2.01
CA CYS A 67 1.97 27.91 2.81
C CYS A 67 2.51 29.25 3.28
N ASP A 68 3.37 29.22 4.30
CA ASP A 68 4.14 30.41 4.71
C ASP A 68 5.16 30.76 3.60
N LYS A 69 5.15 32.02 3.17
CA LYS A 69 6.08 32.56 2.17
C LYS A 69 7.56 32.34 2.54
N GLU A 70 7.86 32.28 3.84
CA GLU A 70 9.23 32.10 4.31
C GLU A 70 9.84 30.76 3.84
N ILE A 71 9.01 29.75 3.54
CA ILE A 71 9.49 28.46 3.05
C ILE A 71 10.35 28.57 1.78
N PHE A 72 10.12 29.58 0.95
CA PHE A 72 10.90 29.86 -0.24
C PHE A 72 12.22 30.61 0.01
N ASN A 73 12.47 31.01 1.27
CA ASN A 73 13.65 31.77 1.68
C ASN A 73 14.56 31.04 2.66
N ILE A 74 14.19 29.83 3.09
CA ILE A 74 14.99 29.05 4.07
C ILE A 74 16.22 28.37 3.46
N GLY A 75 16.43 28.50 2.13
CA GLY A 75 17.61 27.97 1.44
C GLY A 75 17.53 26.47 1.12
N ILE A 76 16.39 25.82 1.33
CA ILE A 76 16.14 24.42 0.97
C ILE A 76 15.52 24.38 -0.43
N PRO A 77 15.97 23.49 -1.35
CA PRO A 77 15.36 23.32 -2.66
C PRO A 77 13.87 22.98 -2.56
N VAL A 78 13.04 23.62 -3.39
CA VAL A 78 11.58 23.36 -3.44
C VAL A 78 11.15 23.00 -4.86
N LEU A 79 10.38 21.91 -5.00
CA LEU A 79 9.68 21.53 -6.22
C LEU A 79 8.17 21.65 -6.01
N GLY A 80 7.49 22.49 -6.76
CA GLY A 80 6.03 22.56 -6.80
C GLY A 80 5.47 21.71 -7.94
N ILE A 81 4.47 20.86 -7.66
CA ILE A 81 3.78 20.01 -8.63
C ILE A 81 2.32 20.44 -8.72
N CYS A 82 1.82 20.72 -9.92
CA CYS A 82 0.44 21.07 -10.21
C CYS A 82 -0.06 22.23 -9.32
N TYR A 83 -0.94 21.99 -8.34
CA TYR A 83 -1.34 23.01 -7.37
C TYR A 83 -0.12 23.64 -6.66
N GLY A 84 0.85 22.85 -6.26
CA GLY A 84 2.09 23.35 -5.63
C GLY A 84 2.89 24.31 -6.53
N SER A 85 2.83 24.13 -7.85
CA SER A 85 3.46 25.07 -8.81
C SER A 85 2.70 26.38 -8.89
N GLN A 86 1.37 26.32 -8.91
CA GLN A 86 0.49 27.49 -8.92
C GLN A 86 0.62 28.29 -7.61
N LEU A 87 0.67 27.58 -6.48
CA LEU A 87 0.88 28.18 -5.16
C LEU A 87 2.20 28.93 -5.08
N MET A 88 3.29 28.33 -5.57
CA MET A 88 4.59 28.97 -5.64
C MET A 88 4.52 30.26 -6.48
N ALA A 89 3.90 30.20 -7.66
CA ALA A 89 3.72 31.38 -8.50
C ALA A 89 2.91 32.47 -7.80
N HIS A 90 1.78 32.11 -7.21
CA HIS A 90 0.88 33.05 -6.51
C HIS A 90 1.56 33.75 -5.34
N VAL A 91 2.20 32.98 -4.45
CA VAL A 91 2.85 33.51 -3.24
C VAL A 91 4.05 34.41 -3.57
N LEU A 92 4.74 34.14 -4.69
CA LEU A 92 5.92 34.90 -5.09
C LEU A 92 5.61 36.05 -6.07
N GLY A 93 4.34 36.33 -6.33
CA GLY A 93 3.89 37.52 -7.09
C GLY A 93 3.73 37.30 -8.58
N GLY A 94 3.63 36.06 -9.03
CA GLY A 94 3.12 35.69 -10.34
C GLY A 94 1.59 35.75 -10.40
N SER A 95 0.99 35.36 -11.54
CA SER A 95 -0.45 35.25 -11.69
C SER A 95 -0.88 33.87 -12.14
N VAL A 96 -1.97 33.40 -11.57
CA VAL A 96 -2.67 32.16 -11.92
C VAL A 96 -4.03 32.54 -12.46
N ALA A 97 -4.49 31.90 -13.49
CA ALA A 97 -5.80 32.15 -14.12
C ALA A 97 -6.47 30.83 -14.49
N THR A 98 -7.79 30.87 -14.64
CA THR A 98 -8.54 29.74 -15.20
C THR A 98 -8.29 29.66 -16.70
N ALA A 99 -7.85 28.51 -17.18
CA ALA A 99 -7.53 28.31 -18.58
C ALA A 99 -8.80 28.40 -19.47
N PRO A 100 -8.70 29.01 -20.65
CA PRO A 100 -9.79 29.00 -21.64
C PRO A 100 -10.19 27.56 -22.04
N VAL A 101 -9.21 26.66 -22.04
CA VAL A 101 -9.37 25.22 -22.29
C VAL A 101 -8.57 24.48 -21.25
N SER A 102 -9.23 23.63 -20.47
CA SER A 102 -8.56 22.77 -19.47
C SER A 102 -7.71 21.70 -20.15
N GLU A 103 -6.59 21.32 -19.53
CA GLU A 103 -5.76 20.23 -20.01
C GLU A 103 -5.91 19.02 -19.07
N TYR A 104 -6.48 17.93 -19.61
CA TYR A 104 -6.62 16.65 -18.94
C TYR A 104 -6.08 15.52 -19.82
N GLY A 105 -5.15 14.72 -19.29
CA GLY A 105 -4.60 13.58 -19.98
C GLY A 105 -3.18 13.78 -20.48
N LYS A 106 -2.79 12.98 -21.48
CA LYS A 106 -1.45 12.99 -22.10
C LYS A 106 -1.29 14.21 -23.00
N THR A 107 -0.34 15.07 -22.68
CA THR A 107 -0.04 16.30 -23.42
C THR A 107 1.45 16.35 -23.74
N GLU A 108 1.80 16.73 -24.97
CA GLU A 108 3.19 17.01 -25.35
C GLU A 108 3.63 18.35 -24.76
N VAL A 109 4.71 18.34 -23.98
CA VAL A 109 5.32 19.50 -23.34
C VAL A 109 6.69 19.75 -23.95
N ASN A 110 6.95 20.98 -24.39
CA ASN A 110 8.29 21.41 -24.75
C ASN A 110 9.05 21.81 -23.48
N VAL A 111 10.26 21.30 -23.29
CA VAL A 111 11.08 21.58 -22.11
C VAL A 111 12.46 22.09 -22.50
N ASP A 112 13.03 22.99 -21.70
CA ASP A 112 14.44 23.40 -21.83
C ASP A 112 15.33 22.39 -21.12
N VAL A 113 16.00 21.55 -21.90
CA VAL A 113 16.91 20.50 -21.40
C VAL A 113 18.16 21.03 -20.70
N LYS A 114 18.38 22.34 -20.70
CA LYS A 114 19.45 22.99 -19.92
C LYS A 114 19.10 23.18 -18.47
N SER A 115 17.80 23.13 -18.13
CA SER A 115 17.34 23.13 -16.76
C SER A 115 17.75 21.85 -16.06
N LYS A 116 18.25 21.94 -14.83
CA LYS A 116 18.71 20.79 -14.06
C LYS A 116 17.61 19.73 -13.86
N ILE A 117 16.35 20.16 -13.75
CA ILE A 117 15.23 19.23 -13.56
C ILE A 117 14.96 18.40 -14.84
N PHE A 118 15.31 18.91 -16.01
CA PHE A 118 15.12 18.26 -17.32
C PHE A 118 16.42 17.69 -17.90
N GLU A 119 17.48 17.60 -17.12
CA GLU A 119 18.74 16.99 -17.57
C GLU A 119 18.52 15.55 -18.05
N GLY A 120 18.89 15.29 -19.32
CA GLY A 120 18.72 13.98 -19.96
C GLY A 120 17.27 13.60 -20.30
N VAL A 121 16.34 14.53 -20.23
CA VAL A 121 14.97 14.42 -20.74
C VAL A 121 14.94 14.87 -22.21
N GLN A 122 14.01 14.36 -23.02
CA GLN A 122 13.82 14.82 -24.39
C GLN A 122 13.22 16.23 -24.39
N ASP A 123 13.60 17.08 -25.37
CA ASP A 123 13.11 18.46 -25.52
C ASP A 123 11.60 18.55 -25.76
N LYS A 124 11.00 17.44 -26.22
CA LYS A 124 9.56 17.20 -26.31
C LYS A 124 9.21 15.89 -25.63
N THR A 125 8.43 15.95 -24.59
CA THR A 125 8.07 14.79 -23.80
C THR A 125 6.58 14.75 -23.50
N ILE A 126 6.02 13.56 -23.36
CA ILE A 126 4.61 13.37 -22.99
C ILE A 126 4.48 13.42 -21.48
N CYS A 127 3.67 14.38 -21.00
CA CYS A 127 3.36 14.55 -19.59
C CYS A 127 1.85 14.39 -19.33
N TRP A 128 1.51 14.02 -18.11
CA TRP A 128 0.14 13.94 -17.64
C TRP A 128 -0.30 15.28 -17.08
N MET A 129 -1.22 15.93 -17.75
CA MET A 129 -1.88 17.16 -17.29
C MET A 129 -3.20 16.82 -16.58
N SER A 130 -3.52 17.56 -15.54
CA SER A 130 -4.79 17.46 -14.81
C SER A 130 -5.09 18.79 -14.12
N HIS A 131 -5.44 19.80 -14.92
CA HIS A 131 -5.66 21.13 -14.37
C HIS A 131 -6.68 21.97 -15.19
N THR A 132 -7.38 22.83 -14.48
CA THR A 132 -8.24 23.89 -15.03
C THR A 132 -7.56 25.26 -14.90
N ASP A 133 -6.88 25.50 -13.77
CA ASP A 133 -6.10 26.70 -13.56
C ASP A 133 -4.65 26.49 -14.02
N TYR A 134 -4.01 27.54 -14.52
CA TYR A 134 -2.64 27.53 -15.00
C TYR A 134 -1.89 28.81 -14.58
N ILE A 135 -0.58 28.74 -14.57
CA ILE A 135 0.25 29.92 -14.33
C ILE A 135 0.26 30.78 -15.61
N GLU A 136 -0.40 31.93 -15.54
CA GLU A 136 -0.46 32.90 -16.64
C GLU A 136 0.84 33.69 -16.76
N LYS A 137 1.41 34.08 -15.61
CA LYS A 137 2.65 34.84 -15.54
C LYS A 137 3.56 34.31 -14.42
N ALA A 138 4.77 33.93 -14.78
CA ALA A 138 5.79 33.54 -13.81
C ALA A 138 6.18 34.72 -12.91
N PRO A 139 6.58 34.46 -11.63
CA PRO A 139 7.11 35.50 -10.75
C PRO A 139 8.39 36.14 -11.30
N GLU A 140 8.72 37.33 -10.82
CA GLU A 140 9.97 38.01 -11.17
C GLU A 140 11.18 37.15 -10.74
N GLY A 141 12.16 37.03 -11.65
CA GLY A 141 13.35 36.20 -11.42
C GLY A 141 13.21 34.73 -11.77
N PHE A 142 12.04 34.30 -12.25
CA PHE A 142 11.84 32.95 -12.75
C PHE A 142 12.02 32.87 -14.27
N ASN A 143 12.68 31.80 -14.71
CA ASN A 143 12.75 31.42 -16.12
C ASN A 143 11.65 30.40 -16.45
N ILE A 144 10.99 30.56 -17.58
CA ILE A 144 10.06 29.55 -18.10
C ILE A 144 10.91 28.48 -18.79
N VAL A 145 10.84 27.25 -18.30
CA VAL A 145 11.61 26.10 -18.79
C VAL A 145 10.73 24.98 -19.35
N GLY A 146 9.41 25.20 -19.43
CA GLY A 146 8.47 24.29 -20.09
C GLY A 146 7.18 24.99 -20.49
N ASN A 147 6.61 24.59 -21.65
CA ASN A 147 5.36 25.16 -22.15
C ASN A 147 4.58 24.14 -23.01
N THR A 148 3.27 24.39 -23.13
CA THR A 148 2.39 23.79 -24.14
C THR A 148 1.71 24.91 -24.95
N PRO A 149 1.01 24.59 -26.03
CA PRO A 149 0.22 25.62 -26.75
C PRO A 149 -0.86 26.29 -25.89
N VAL A 150 -1.33 25.65 -24.83
CA VAL A 150 -2.41 26.12 -23.94
C VAL A 150 -1.86 26.62 -22.61
N CYS A 151 -0.82 26.00 -22.09
CA CYS A 151 -0.18 26.36 -20.82
C CYS A 151 1.20 27.02 -21.08
N PRO A 152 1.29 28.36 -21.08
CA PRO A 152 2.52 29.07 -21.40
C PRO A 152 3.62 28.86 -20.35
N VAL A 153 3.25 28.52 -19.10
CA VAL A 153 4.18 28.22 -18.00
C VAL A 153 3.87 26.81 -17.49
N ALA A 154 4.19 25.78 -18.28
CA ALA A 154 4.07 24.38 -17.87
C ALA A 154 5.21 23.97 -16.94
N ALA A 155 6.35 24.66 -16.98
CA ALA A 155 7.44 24.54 -16.00
C ALA A 155 8.18 25.87 -15.87
N MET A 156 8.63 26.18 -14.66
CA MET A 156 9.43 27.36 -14.36
C MET A 156 10.48 27.06 -13.28
N GLU A 157 11.58 27.84 -13.26
CA GLU A 157 12.62 27.74 -12.26
C GLU A 157 13.21 29.10 -11.86
N CYS A 158 13.64 29.17 -10.60
CA CYS A 158 14.58 30.16 -10.13
C CYS A 158 15.81 29.44 -9.59
N ALA A 159 16.78 29.15 -10.46
CA ALA A 159 17.94 28.31 -10.14
C ALA A 159 18.80 28.89 -9.02
N GLU A 160 18.90 30.22 -8.91
CA GLU A 160 19.63 30.90 -7.84
C GLU A 160 19.07 30.62 -6.45
N LYS A 161 17.74 30.41 -6.35
CA LYS A 161 17.05 30.09 -5.11
C LYS A 161 16.72 28.61 -4.95
N ASN A 162 17.10 27.76 -5.92
CA ASN A 162 16.74 26.35 -6.00
C ASN A 162 15.22 26.10 -5.95
N LEU A 163 14.44 26.96 -6.63
CA LEU A 163 12.99 26.82 -6.73
C LEU A 163 12.62 26.31 -8.13
N TYR A 164 11.84 25.24 -8.17
CA TYR A 164 11.40 24.57 -9.40
C TYR A 164 9.90 24.31 -9.33
N ALA A 165 9.23 24.38 -10.46
CA ALA A 165 7.80 24.15 -10.53
C ALA A 165 7.40 23.52 -11.86
N VAL A 166 6.51 22.52 -11.81
CA VAL A 166 5.92 21.86 -12.97
C VAL A 166 4.41 21.78 -12.83
N GLN A 167 3.67 22.11 -13.90
CA GLN A 167 2.20 22.07 -13.91
C GLN A 167 1.68 20.63 -14.05
N PHE A 168 2.42 19.76 -14.70
CA PHE A 168 2.10 18.36 -14.91
C PHE A 168 2.51 17.48 -13.73
N HIS A 169 2.11 16.23 -13.77
CA HIS A 169 2.39 15.23 -12.74
C HIS A 169 3.54 14.30 -13.14
N PRO A 170 4.79 14.54 -12.68
CA PRO A 170 5.92 13.67 -12.99
C PRO A 170 5.86 12.32 -12.27
N GLU A 171 5.08 12.21 -11.20
CA GLU A 171 4.95 11.00 -10.38
C GLU A 171 4.13 9.90 -11.03
N VAL A 172 3.25 10.23 -11.98
CA VAL A 172 2.37 9.24 -12.61
C VAL A 172 3.02 8.56 -13.81
N MET A 173 2.69 7.30 -14.06
CA MET A 173 3.26 6.50 -15.16
C MET A 173 2.99 7.06 -16.57
N HIS A 174 1.97 7.91 -16.72
CA HIS A 174 1.63 8.52 -18.00
C HIS A 174 2.57 9.66 -18.40
N THR A 175 3.37 10.19 -17.46
CA THR A 175 4.48 11.09 -17.76
C THR A 175 5.71 10.23 -18.07
N GLN A 176 6.10 10.18 -19.36
CA GLN A 176 7.07 9.21 -19.87
C GLN A 176 8.43 9.27 -19.18
N GLU A 177 8.92 10.47 -18.88
CA GLU A 177 10.23 10.68 -18.25
C GLU A 177 10.13 11.25 -16.83
N GLY A 178 8.96 11.12 -16.19
CA GLY A 178 8.68 11.70 -14.87
C GLY A 178 9.61 11.20 -13.77
N THR A 179 9.95 9.91 -13.78
CA THR A 179 10.93 9.33 -12.85
C THR A 179 12.32 9.99 -13.02
N LYS A 180 12.73 10.31 -14.25
CA LYS A 180 14.00 11.00 -14.51
C LYS A 180 13.98 12.42 -13.96
N MET A 181 12.87 13.15 -14.14
CA MET A 181 12.70 14.51 -13.62
C MET A 181 12.76 14.53 -12.08
N LEU A 182 12.08 13.61 -11.40
CA LEU A 182 12.14 13.48 -9.95
C LEU A 182 13.52 13.04 -9.45
N SER A 183 14.19 12.13 -10.16
CA SER A 183 15.57 11.75 -9.89
C SER A 183 16.52 12.95 -10.00
N ASN A 184 16.36 13.80 -11.03
CA ASN A 184 17.14 15.02 -11.19
C ASN A 184 16.91 15.99 -10.03
N PHE A 185 15.67 16.15 -9.56
CA PHE A 185 15.40 16.97 -8.38
C PHE A 185 16.12 16.42 -7.15
N VAL A 186 16.00 15.14 -6.89
CA VAL A 186 16.57 14.49 -5.70
C VAL A 186 18.11 14.50 -5.73
N TYR A 187 18.72 14.13 -6.85
CA TYR A 187 20.17 13.97 -6.94
C TYR A 187 20.90 15.24 -7.37
N ASN A 188 20.44 15.88 -8.46
CA ASN A 188 21.20 16.99 -9.09
C ASN A 188 20.90 18.34 -8.42
N ILE A 189 19.71 18.49 -7.81
CA ILE A 189 19.27 19.74 -7.16
C ILE A 189 19.43 19.63 -5.65
N CYS A 190 18.89 18.58 -5.02
CA CYS A 190 18.96 18.38 -3.56
C CYS A 190 20.28 17.77 -3.10
N ASN A 191 21.14 17.29 -4.02
CA ASN A 191 22.41 16.63 -3.73
C ASN A 191 22.29 15.47 -2.75
N CYS A 192 21.23 14.65 -2.88
CA CYS A 192 21.13 13.40 -2.15
C CYS A 192 22.07 12.35 -2.71
N THR A 193 22.52 11.41 -1.87
CA THR A 193 23.46 10.35 -2.23
C THR A 193 22.78 9.00 -2.44
N GLY A 194 21.52 8.84 -1.98
CA GLY A 194 20.77 7.59 -2.08
C GLY A 194 21.14 6.60 -0.96
N ASP A 195 21.14 7.05 0.29
CA ASP A 195 21.54 6.27 1.45
C ASP A 195 20.41 5.40 2.05
N TRP A 196 19.21 5.46 1.48
CA TRP A 196 18.06 4.67 1.89
C TRP A 196 18.05 3.31 1.19
N THR A 197 18.75 2.32 1.75
CA THR A 197 18.80 0.94 1.24
C THR A 197 18.23 -0.04 2.27
N MET A 198 17.70 -1.19 1.82
CA MET A 198 16.98 -2.11 2.71
C MET A 198 17.91 -2.92 3.60
N ASP A 199 19.13 -3.23 3.17
CA ASP A 199 20.18 -3.83 3.99
C ASP A 199 20.53 -2.93 5.17
N SER A 200 20.83 -1.66 4.92
CA SER A 200 21.11 -0.69 5.97
C SER A 200 19.91 -0.44 6.89
N PHE A 201 18.68 -0.55 6.36
CA PHE A 201 17.47 -0.48 7.16
C PHE A 201 17.37 -1.66 8.14
N VAL A 202 17.61 -2.90 7.66
CA VAL A 202 17.54 -4.11 8.48
C VAL A 202 18.52 -4.03 9.65
N GLU A 203 19.78 -3.69 9.39
CA GLU A 203 20.81 -3.57 10.43
C GLU A 203 20.43 -2.56 11.52
N LYS A 204 20.06 -1.33 11.09
CA LYS A 204 19.65 -0.27 12.02
C LYS A 204 18.41 -0.64 12.81
N SER A 205 17.41 -1.22 12.14
CA SER A 205 16.17 -1.62 12.83
C SER A 205 16.41 -2.69 13.89
N ILE A 206 17.31 -3.63 13.64
CA ILE A 206 17.69 -4.65 14.63
C ILE A 206 18.34 -3.98 15.84
N GLU A 207 19.23 -3.02 15.67
CA GLU A 207 19.87 -2.29 16.76
C GLU A 207 18.84 -1.47 17.56
N GLU A 208 18.01 -0.67 16.88
CA GLU A 208 16.96 0.14 17.50
C GLU A 208 15.96 -0.71 18.30
N ILE A 209 15.54 -1.87 17.75
CA ILE A 209 14.63 -2.80 18.45
C ILE A 209 15.29 -3.38 19.70
N ARG A 210 16.57 -3.76 19.64
CA ARG A 210 17.31 -4.28 20.80
C ARG A 210 17.42 -3.24 21.92
N GLU A 211 17.76 -2.02 21.56
CA GLU A 211 17.86 -0.93 22.55
C GLU A 211 16.51 -0.62 23.18
N ARG A 212 15.44 -0.60 22.37
CA ARG A 212 14.08 -0.26 22.81
C ARG A 212 13.46 -1.32 23.70
N ILE A 213 13.63 -2.59 23.37
CA ILE A 213 13.02 -3.71 24.09
C ILE A 213 13.88 -4.14 25.29
N GLY A 214 15.21 -4.08 25.18
CA GLY A 214 16.12 -4.53 26.22
C GLY A 214 15.83 -5.96 26.67
N ASP A 215 15.62 -6.15 27.98
CA ASP A 215 15.27 -7.46 28.56
C ASP A 215 13.75 -7.76 28.56
N GLY A 216 12.93 -6.89 27.97
CA GLY A 216 11.48 -7.02 27.92
C GLY A 216 10.99 -8.13 27.01
N LYS A 217 9.72 -8.50 27.14
CA LYS A 217 9.06 -9.51 26.31
C LYS A 217 8.12 -8.85 25.31
N ALA A 218 8.11 -9.35 24.09
CA ALA A 218 7.28 -8.85 23.00
C ALA A 218 6.27 -9.91 22.52
N LEU A 219 5.07 -9.47 22.20
CA LEU A 219 3.98 -10.28 21.65
C LEU A 219 3.64 -9.79 20.26
N CYS A 220 3.56 -10.69 19.29
CA CYS A 220 3.21 -10.42 17.91
C CYS A 220 1.98 -11.24 17.49
N ALA A 221 0.94 -10.57 16.96
CA ALA A 221 -0.13 -11.26 16.26
C ALA A 221 0.35 -11.58 14.84
N LEU A 222 0.60 -12.85 14.56
CA LEU A 222 1.05 -13.32 13.26
C LEU A 222 -0.15 -13.72 12.42
N SER A 223 -0.48 -12.92 11.41
CA SER A 223 -1.63 -13.18 10.53
C SER A 223 -1.33 -14.10 9.34
N GLY A 224 -0.05 -14.47 9.13
CA GLY A 224 0.39 -15.16 7.90
C GLY A 224 0.55 -14.23 6.68
N GLY A 225 0.21 -12.95 6.80
CA GLY A 225 0.48 -11.93 5.79
C GLY A 225 1.96 -11.50 5.78
N VAL A 226 2.40 -10.89 4.66
CA VAL A 226 3.81 -10.51 4.50
C VAL A 226 4.28 -9.52 5.57
N ASP A 227 3.47 -8.55 5.98
CA ASP A 227 3.87 -7.49 6.91
C ASP A 227 4.11 -8.04 8.31
N SER A 228 3.16 -8.81 8.86
CA SER A 228 3.33 -9.47 10.16
C SER A 228 4.48 -10.47 10.16
N SER A 229 4.71 -11.15 9.05
CA SER A 229 5.81 -12.10 8.89
C SER A 229 7.17 -11.39 8.87
N VAL A 230 7.30 -10.30 8.13
CA VAL A 230 8.54 -9.51 8.09
C VAL A 230 8.83 -8.87 9.45
N ALA A 231 7.80 -8.33 10.12
CA ALA A 231 7.94 -7.80 11.48
C ALA A 231 8.41 -8.88 12.46
N ALA A 232 7.79 -10.06 12.42
CA ALA A 232 8.17 -11.18 13.31
C ALA A 232 9.61 -11.64 13.09
N VAL A 233 10.06 -11.78 11.83
CA VAL A 233 11.43 -12.20 11.52
C VAL A 233 12.45 -11.13 11.93
N LEU A 234 12.14 -9.85 11.69
CA LEU A 234 13.00 -8.74 12.09
C LEU A 234 13.21 -8.73 13.63
N LEU A 235 12.11 -8.88 14.40
CA LEU A 235 12.19 -8.97 15.85
C LEU A 235 12.89 -10.25 16.31
N SER A 236 12.64 -11.40 15.68
CA SER A 236 13.35 -12.64 15.98
C SER A 236 14.86 -12.47 15.89
N LYS A 237 15.36 -11.78 14.86
CA LYS A 237 16.80 -11.46 14.73
C LYS A 237 17.29 -10.46 15.77
N ALA A 238 16.43 -9.59 16.27
CA ALA A 238 16.79 -8.59 17.27
C ALA A 238 16.81 -9.16 18.70
N ILE A 239 15.76 -9.89 19.10
CA ILE A 239 15.49 -10.27 20.50
C ILE A 239 15.26 -11.77 20.71
N GLY A 240 15.30 -12.60 19.67
CA GLY A 240 15.18 -14.05 19.78
C GLY A 240 13.93 -14.50 20.56
N LYS A 241 14.10 -15.39 21.51
CA LYS A 241 13.03 -16.00 22.35
C LYS A 241 12.30 -15.03 23.29
N GLN A 242 12.69 -13.76 23.37
CA GLN A 242 11.87 -12.75 24.03
C GLN A 242 10.59 -12.44 23.21
N LEU A 243 10.57 -12.81 21.91
CA LEU A 243 9.41 -12.70 21.05
C LEU A 243 8.53 -13.93 21.14
N THR A 244 7.23 -13.72 21.37
CA THR A 244 6.18 -14.73 21.20
C THR A 244 5.25 -14.31 20.08
N CYS A 245 5.09 -15.17 19.07
CA CYS A 245 4.16 -15.00 17.97
C CYS A 245 2.93 -15.88 18.18
N VAL A 246 1.74 -15.27 18.18
CA VAL A 246 0.47 -15.99 18.25
C VAL A 246 -0.18 -15.97 16.87
N PHE A 247 -0.39 -17.15 16.31
CA PHE A 247 -1.11 -17.36 15.05
C PHE A 247 -2.47 -17.96 15.36
N VAL A 248 -3.55 -17.24 15.01
CA VAL A 248 -4.93 -17.70 15.19
C VAL A 248 -5.42 -18.38 13.92
N ASP A 249 -5.57 -19.70 13.97
CA ASP A 249 -6.22 -20.45 12.91
C ASP A 249 -7.76 -20.39 13.12
N HIS A 250 -8.36 -19.41 12.48
CA HIS A 250 -9.80 -19.13 12.58
C HIS A 250 -10.65 -19.92 11.57
N GLY A 251 -10.05 -20.84 10.82
CA GLY A 251 -10.79 -21.66 9.87
C GLY A 251 -11.25 -20.95 8.59
N LEU A 252 -10.89 -19.68 8.38
CA LEU A 252 -11.23 -18.91 7.19
C LEU A 252 -10.00 -18.69 6.28
N LEU A 253 -8.93 -19.42 6.54
CA LEU A 253 -7.70 -19.40 5.77
C LEU A 253 -7.85 -20.16 4.46
N ARG A 254 -6.95 -19.87 3.50
CA ARG A 254 -6.77 -20.67 2.28
C ARG A 254 -6.37 -22.10 2.63
N LYS A 255 -6.48 -22.99 1.64
CA LYS A 255 -6.02 -24.38 1.77
C LYS A 255 -4.55 -24.41 2.18
N ASP A 256 -4.25 -25.19 3.22
CA ASP A 256 -2.91 -25.46 3.79
C ASP A 256 -2.16 -24.22 4.34
N GLU A 257 -2.77 -23.03 4.33
CA GLU A 257 -2.10 -21.77 4.72
C GLU A 257 -1.64 -21.78 6.19
N GLY A 258 -2.44 -22.34 7.10
CA GLY A 258 -2.05 -22.48 8.51
C GLY A 258 -0.83 -23.37 8.71
N ASP A 259 -0.76 -24.47 7.97
CA ASP A 259 0.36 -25.43 8.02
C ASP A 259 1.62 -24.84 7.39
N GLU A 260 1.48 -24.05 6.32
CA GLU A 260 2.60 -23.30 5.73
C GLU A 260 3.20 -22.28 6.72
N VAL A 261 2.35 -21.56 7.46
CA VAL A 261 2.80 -20.60 8.49
C VAL A 261 3.52 -21.33 9.62
N GLU A 262 2.98 -22.45 10.10
CA GLU A 262 3.59 -23.26 11.15
C GLU A 262 4.91 -23.90 10.70
N ALA A 263 5.02 -24.35 9.45
CA ALA A 263 6.28 -24.86 8.91
C ALA A 263 7.39 -23.80 8.86
N ILE A 264 7.03 -22.52 8.68
CA ILE A 264 8.00 -21.42 8.61
C ILE A 264 8.38 -20.91 10.02
N PHE A 265 7.39 -20.71 10.89
CA PHE A 265 7.56 -20.03 12.18
C PHE A 265 7.50 -20.96 13.39
N GLY A 266 7.03 -22.18 13.21
CA GLY A 266 6.88 -23.17 14.28
C GLY A 266 8.22 -23.75 14.78
N PRO A 267 8.18 -24.74 15.68
CA PRO A 267 9.38 -25.30 16.31
C PRO A 267 10.40 -25.90 15.34
N GLU A 268 9.94 -26.37 14.19
CA GLU A 268 10.80 -26.92 13.11
C GLU A 268 11.24 -25.84 12.10
N GLY A 269 10.77 -24.60 12.27
CA GLY A 269 11.10 -23.46 11.44
C GLY A 269 12.52 -22.93 11.70
N HIS A 270 12.92 -21.95 10.88
CA HIS A 270 14.30 -21.43 10.90
C HIS A 270 14.50 -20.20 11.80
N TYR A 271 13.45 -19.73 12.49
CA TYR A 271 13.50 -18.49 13.26
C TYR A 271 13.50 -18.73 14.75
N ASP A 272 14.37 -18.01 15.47
CA ASP A 272 14.49 -18.08 16.92
C ASP A 272 13.41 -17.22 17.60
N LEU A 273 12.21 -17.77 17.76
CA LEU A 273 11.05 -17.15 18.41
C LEU A 273 10.18 -18.22 19.09
N ASN A 274 9.26 -17.80 19.95
CA ASN A 274 8.21 -18.68 20.46
C ASN A 274 7.00 -18.58 19.53
N PHE A 275 6.49 -19.71 19.04
CA PHE A 275 5.33 -19.79 18.17
C PHE A 275 4.19 -20.54 18.86
N ILE A 276 3.00 -19.95 18.83
CA ILE A 276 1.77 -20.54 19.36
C ILE A 276 0.71 -20.51 18.25
N ARG A 277 0.28 -21.69 17.77
CA ARG A 277 -0.89 -21.82 16.91
C ARG A 277 -2.11 -22.10 17.76
N VAL A 278 -3.11 -21.23 17.66
CA VAL A 278 -4.39 -21.38 18.34
C VAL A 278 -5.43 -21.87 17.35
N ASN A 279 -5.90 -23.11 17.50
CA ASN A 279 -7.01 -23.60 16.69
C ASN A 279 -8.32 -23.06 17.27
N ALA A 280 -8.92 -22.08 16.59
CA ALA A 280 -10.16 -21.44 16.96
C ALA A 280 -11.28 -21.65 15.93
N GLN A 281 -11.12 -22.58 14.98
CA GLN A 281 -11.99 -22.75 13.82
C GLN A 281 -13.46 -22.91 14.23
N ASP A 282 -13.77 -23.82 15.15
CA ASP A 282 -15.15 -24.10 15.56
C ASP A 282 -15.83 -22.86 16.18
N ARG A 283 -15.08 -22.08 16.95
CA ARG A 283 -15.53 -20.83 17.56
C ARG A 283 -15.97 -19.81 16.53
N PHE A 284 -15.16 -19.63 15.47
CA PHE A 284 -15.51 -18.72 14.38
C PHE A 284 -16.69 -19.23 13.55
N TYR A 285 -16.78 -20.54 13.30
CA TYR A 285 -17.92 -21.11 12.58
C TYR A 285 -19.22 -20.95 13.37
N GLU A 286 -19.21 -21.15 14.68
CA GLU A 286 -20.37 -20.92 15.54
C GLU A 286 -20.79 -19.46 15.55
N ALA A 287 -19.84 -18.52 15.66
CA ALA A 287 -20.13 -17.09 15.67
C ALA A 287 -20.68 -16.57 14.33
N LEU A 288 -20.30 -17.20 13.22
CA LEU A 288 -20.73 -16.83 11.86
C LEU A 288 -21.97 -17.59 11.38
N ALA A 289 -22.50 -18.52 12.16
CA ALA A 289 -23.64 -19.33 11.76
C ALA A 289 -24.86 -18.46 11.43
N GLY A 290 -25.38 -18.57 10.19
CA GLY A 290 -26.53 -17.80 9.69
C GLY A 290 -26.28 -16.31 9.47
N VAL A 291 -25.02 -15.86 9.45
CA VAL A 291 -24.63 -14.48 9.14
C VAL A 291 -24.37 -14.34 7.65
N GLU A 292 -25.20 -13.55 6.96
CA GLU A 292 -25.11 -13.32 5.52
C GLU A 292 -24.56 -11.93 5.17
N ASP A 293 -24.78 -10.93 6.01
CA ASP A 293 -24.35 -9.55 5.79
C ASP A 293 -22.82 -9.40 5.87
N PRO A 294 -22.14 -8.85 4.83
CA PRO A 294 -20.70 -8.78 4.78
C PRO A 294 -20.06 -7.95 5.89
N GLU A 295 -20.68 -6.83 6.25
CA GLU A 295 -20.14 -5.95 7.31
C GLU A 295 -20.28 -6.61 8.68
N ARG A 296 -21.37 -7.34 8.90
CA ARG A 296 -21.55 -8.12 10.12
C ARG A 296 -20.54 -9.27 10.20
N LYS A 297 -20.26 -9.97 9.08
CA LYS A 297 -19.19 -10.98 9.03
C LYS A 297 -17.85 -10.37 9.46
N ARG A 298 -17.45 -9.23 8.86
CA ARG A 298 -16.20 -8.52 9.18
C ARG A 298 -16.10 -8.18 10.67
N LYS A 299 -17.18 -7.62 11.23
CA LYS A 299 -17.25 -7.23 12.63
C LYS A 299 -17.09 -8.42 13.58
N ILE A 300 -17.84 -9.49 13.35
CA ILE A 300 -17.78 -10.71 14.18
C ILE A 300 -16.37 -11.31 14.14
N ILE A 301 -15.78 -11.44 12.94
CA ILE A 301 -14.44 -11.99 12.76
C ILE A 301 -13.40 -11.16 13.50
N GLY A 302 -13.47 -9.83 13.38
CA GLY A 302 -12.58 -8.93 14.09
C GLY A 302 -12.71 -9.05 15.61
N GLU A 303 -13.93 -9.04 16.14
CA GLU A 303 -14.19 -9.17 17.58
C GLU A 303 -13.71 -10.53 18.14
N GLU A 304 -14.01 -11.64 17.44
CA GLU A 304 -13.57 -12.96 17.88
C GLU A 304 -12.05 -13.12 17.81
N PHE A 305 -11.42 -12.57 16.79
CA PHE A 305 -9.96 -12.58 16.69
C PHE A 305 -9.30 -11.89 17.90
N ILE A 306 -9.81 -10.72 18.29
CA ILE A 306 -9.33 -10.01 19.47
C ILE A 306 -9.49 -10.83 20.73
N ARG A 307 -10.68 -11.41 20.95
CA ARG A 307 -10.96 -12.23 22.14
C ARG A 307 -10.04 -13.43 22.25
N VAL A 308 -9.82 -14.15 21.14
CA VAL A 308 -8.88 -15.28 21.12
C VAL A 308 -7.47 -14.83 21.43
N PHE A 309 -7.04 -13.72 20.81
CA PHE A 309 -5.71 -13.17 21.04
C PHE A 309 -5.50 -12.72 22.49
N GLU A 310 -6.49 -12.07 23.10
CA GLU A 310 -6.47 -11.68 24.52
C GLU A 310 -6.39 -12.87 25.47
N GLU A 311 -7.16 -13.93 25.18
CA GLU A 311 -7.14 -15.16 25.98
C GLU A 311 -5.74 -15.80 25.97
N GLU A 312 -5.08 -15.84 24.81
CA GLU A 312 -3.73 -16.36 24.68
C GLU A 312 -2.69 -15.42 25.33
N ALA A 313 -2.82 -14.12 25.16
CA ALA A 313 -1.95 -13.14 25.83
C ALA A 313 -1.98 -13.29 27.37
N LYS A 314 -3.17 -13.53 27.94
CA LYS A 314 -3.31 -13.81 29.40
C LYS A 314 -2.59 -15.09 29.84
N LYS A 315 -2.59 -16.14 29.00
CA LYS A 315 -1.89 -17.40 29.30
C LYS A 315 -0.36 -17.24 29.25
N ILE A 316 0.13 -16.40 28.33
CA ILE A 316 1.55 -16.08 28.19
C ILE A 316 2.06 -15.30 29.41
N GLY A 317 1.20 -14.51 30.04
CA GLY A 317 1.50 -13.70 31.22
C GLY A 317 2.02 -12.31 30.88
N ALA A 318 2.87 -11.73 31.73
CA ALA A 318 3.33 -10.37 31.54
C ALA A 318 4.16 -10.21 30.26
N VAL A 319 3.70 -9.34 29.39
CA VAL A 319 4.35 -8.93 28.15
C VAL A 319 4.45 -7.42 28.14
N ASP A 320 5.63 -6.90 27.80
CA ASP A 320 5.93 -5.48 27.87
C ASP A 320 5.56 -4.74 26.56
N PHE A 321 5.68 -5.41 25.41
CA PHE A 321 5.55 -4.79 24.09
C PHE A 321 4.60 -5.57 23.19
N LEU A 322 3.72 -4.83 22.49
CA LEU A 322 2.90 -5.36 21.39
C LEU A 322 3.56 -5.01 20.06
N VAL A 323 3.72 -5.99 19.19
CA VAL A 323 4.27 -5.79 17.84
C VAL A 323 3.16 -5.72 16.81
N GLN A 324 3.17 -4.67 16.01
CA GLN A 324 2.24 -4.48 14.89
C GLN A 324 2.98 -4.33 13.56
N GLY A 325 2.42 -4.94 12.52
CA GLY A 325 2.95 -4.87 11.15
C GLY A 325 2.46 -3.64 10.37
N THR A 326 2.21 -2.52 11.04
CA THR A 326 1.79 -1.25 10.42
C THR A 326 2.84 -0.80 9.41
N ILE A 327 2.40 -0.36 8.23
CA ILE A 327 3.26 0.15 7.16
C ILE A 327 2.94 1.62 6.87
N TYR A 328 3.80 2.30 6.10
CA TYR A 328 3.71 3.74 5.89
C TYR A 328 2.39 4.22 5.23
N PRO A 329 1.80 3.52 4.25
CA PRO A 329 0.48 3.86 3.72
C PRO A 329 -0.62 3.89 4.79
N ASP A 330 -0.62 2.96 5.75
CA ASP A 330 -1.63 2.90 6.83
C ASP A 330 -1.61 4.18 7.68
N ILE A 331 -0.42 4.77 7.87
CA ILE A 331 -0.23 6.01 8.63
C ILE A 331 -0.76 7.21 7.86
N ILE A 332 -0.45 7.28 6.56
CA ILE A 332 -0.90 8.39 5.72
C ILE A 332 -2.43 8.40 5.63
N GLU A 333 -3.05 7.23 5.46
CA GLU A 333 -4.51 7.07 5.37
C GLU A 333 -5.23 7.36 6.70
N SER A 334 -4.57 7.09 7.83
CA SER A 334 -5.12 7.37 9.17
C SER A 334 -5.15 8.86 9.53
N GLY A 335 -4.54 9.72 8.71
CA GLY A 335 -4.42 11.16 8.93
C GLY A 335 -3.16 11.53 9.72
N LEU A 336 -2.37 12.47 9.15
CA LEU A 336 -1.12 12.98 9.71
C LEU A 336 -1.39 14.01 10.83
N GLY A 337 -1.87 13.57 11.99
CA GLY A 337 -2.07 14.45 13.16
C GLY A 337 -1.84 13.71 14.47
N ASP A 338 -1.65 14.46 15.57
CA ASP A 338 -1.48 13.93 16.94
C ASP A 338 -2.66 13.04 17.42
N SER A 339 -3.76 12.99 16.64
CA SER A 339 -4.89 12.07 16.79
C SER A 339 -4.66 10.70 16.15
N ALA A 340 -3.53 10.42 15.53
CA ALA A 340 -3.17 9.13 14.94
C ALA A 340 -3.04 7.97 15.96
N VAL A 341 -3.11 8.28 17.25
CA VAL A 341 -3.13 7.28 18.33
C VAL A 341 -4.47 6.50 18.40
N ILE A 342 -5.53 6.95 17.71
CA ILE A 342 -6.90 6.43 17.97
C ILE A 342 -7.48 5.62 16.81
N LYS A 343 -6.85 5.53 15.64
CA LYS A 343 -7.36 4.74 14.50
C LYS A 343 -6.42 3.62 14.06
N SER A 344 -6.00 2.81 15.00
CA SER A 344 -5.39 1.49 14.71
C SER A 344 -6.45 0.44 14.33
N HIS A 345 -7.59 0.84 13.75
CA HIS A 345 -8.74 -0.04 13.52
C HIS A 345 -8.61 -0.95 12.29
N HIS A 346 -7.54 -0.87 11.51
CA HIS A 346 -7.39 -1.72 10.34
C HIS A 346 -6.52 -2.96 10.52
N ASN A 347 -5.70 -3.05 11.58
CA ASN A 347 -4.82 -4.20 11.77
C ASN A 347 -5.16 -5.14 12.92
N VAL A 348 -5.81 -4.68 13.97
CA VAL A 348 -6.45 -5.52 15.00
C VAL A 348 -7.57 -4.65 15.58
N GLY A 349 -8.81 -4.99 15.38
CA GLY A 349 -9.93 -4.22 15.90
C GLY A 349 -9.87 -4.12 17.42
N GLY A 350 -9.48 -2.95 17.94
CA GLY A 350 -9.35 -2.66 19.37
C GLY A 350 -8.10 -3.26 20.02
N LEU A 351 -7.35 -2.44 20.71
CA LEU A 351 -6.33 -2.94 21.66
C LEU A 351 -7.04 -3.65 22.81
N PRO A 352 -6.49 -4.77 23.30
CA PRO A 352 -7.04 -5.45 24.47
C PRO A 352 -7.11 -4.49 25.66
N ASP A 353 -8.29 -4.25 26.20
CA ASP A 353 -8.50 -3.39 27.39
C ASP A 353 -7.82 -3.92 28.66
N TYR A 354 -7.23 -5.12 28.60
CA TYR A 354 -6.77 -5.87 29.76
C TYR A 354 -5.26 -6.18 29.78
N VAL A 355 -4.50 -5.85 28.72
CA VAL A 355 -3.05 -6.05 28.69
C VAL A 355 -2.36 -4.69 28.72
N ASP A 356 -1.71 -4.40 29.82
CA ASP A 356 -0.98 -3.14 30.06
C ASP A 356 0.38 -3.23 29.35
N PHE A 357 0.39 -3.07 28.02
CA PHE A 357 1.62 -2.95 27.26
C PHE A 357 2.29 -1.60 27.57
N LYS A 358 3.59 -1.63 27.80
CA LYS A 358 4.38 -0.40 27.97
C LYS A 358 4.39 0.41 26.68
N GLU A 359 4.45 -0.29 25.54
CA GLU A 359 4.58 0.36 24.23
C GLU A 359 4.20 -0.57 23.08
N ILE A 360 3.78 0.03 21.94
CA ILE A 360 3.58 -0.66 20.67
C ILE A 360 4.84 -0.49 19.82
N VAL A 361 5.38 -1.59 19.30
CA VAL A 361 6.54 -1.62 18.41
C VAL A 361 6.06 -1.84 16.98
N GLU A 362 6.28 -0.86 16.11
CA GLU A 362 5.88 -0.87 14.70
C GLU A 362 7.14 -0.78 13.80
N PRO A 363 7.86 -1.89 13.60
CA PRO A 363 9.17 -1.84 12.95
C PRO A 363 9.11 -1.47 11.47
N LEU A 364 7.95 -1.63 10.82
CA LEU A 364 7.74 -1.37 9.39
C LEU A 364 7.03 -0.04 9.11
N ARG A 365 6.75 0.75 10.14
CA ARG A 365 5.97 1.99 10.09
C ARG A 365 6.41 2.97 9.00
N ASN A 366 7.69 2.98 8.67
CA ASN A 366 8.28 3.89 7.71
C ASN A 366 8.46 3.29 6.32
N LEU A 367 7.96 2.08 6.05
CA LEU A 367 8.15 1.36 4.80
C LEU A 367 6.89 1.33 3.95
N PHE A 368 7.06 1.47 2.63
CA PHE A 368 6.04 1.10 1.67
C PHE A 368 6.00 -0.42 1.48
N LYS A 369 4.91 -0.95 0.93
CA LYS A 369 4.69 -2.39 0.74
C LYS A 369 5.78 -3.09 -0.07
N ASP A 370 6.30 -2.43 -1.09
CA ASP A 370 7.40 -2.94 -1.91
C ASP A 370 8.75 -2.94 -1.17
N GLU A 371 8.98 -1.95 -0.29
CA GLU A 371 10.13 -1.93 0.61
C GLU A 371 10.04 -3.06 1.64
N VAL A 372 8.87 -3.31 2.23
CA VAL A 372 8.63 -4.45 3.14
C VAL A 372 8.97 -5.78 2.47
N ARG A 373 8.59 -5.96 1.19
CA ARG A 373 8.95 -7.17 0.43
C ARG A 373 10.46 -7.30 0.24
N LYS A 374 11.15 -6.20 -0.09
CA LYS A 374 12.63 -6.20 -0.20
C LYS A 374 13.28 -6.54 1.13
N VAL A 375 12.81 -5.95 2.24
CA VAL A 375 13.26 -6.31 3.59
C VAL A 375 13.01 -7.79 3.89
N GLY A 376 11.86 -8.33 3.49
CA GLY A 376 11.56 -9.75 3.64
C GLY A 376 12.56 -10.66 2.92
N LEU A 377 12.94 -10.32 1.69
CA LEU A 377 13.97 -11.05 0.94
C LEU A 377 15.35 -10.94 1.60
N GLU A 378 15.74 -9.75 2.06
CA GLU A 378 17.00 -9.50 2.78
C GLU A 378 17.08 -10.31 4.10
N LEU A 379 15.95 -10.47 4.77
CA LEU A 379 15.84 -11.31 5.98
C LEU A 379 15.87 -12.81 5.70
N GLY A 380 15.83 -13.21 4.42
CA GLY A 380 15.81 -14.62 3.99
C GLY A 380 14.44 -15.28 4.08
N ILE A 381 13.36 -14.51 4.09
CA ILE A 381 11.99 -15.05 4.05
C ILE A 381 11.72 -15.63 2.65
N PRO A 382 11.11 -16.84 2.55
CA PRO A 382 10.83 -17.45 1.25
C PRO A 382 10.02 -16.54 0.32
N GLU A 383 10.38 -16.50 -0.97
CA GLU A 383 9.68 -15.70 -1.98
C GLU A 383 8.17 -15.99 -2.02
N SER A 384 7.77 -17.24 -1.80
CA SER A 384 6.36 -17.66 -1.75
C SER A 384 5.55 -16.94 -0.67
N LEU A 385 6.18 -16.54 0.43
CA LEU A 385 5.56 -15.76 1.48
C LEU A 385 5.67 -14.25 1.20
N VAL A 386 6.84 -13.77 0.77
CA VAL A 386 7.10 -12.35 0.49
C VAL A 386 6.20 -11.82 -0.64
N PHE A 387 6.02 -12.62 -1.71
CA PHE A 387 5.19 -12.24 -2.87
C PHE A 387 3.78 -12.81 -2.81
N ARG A 388 3.36 -13.34 -1.67
CA ARG A 388 1.98 -13.77 -1.47
C ARG A 388 1.03 -12.61 -1.79
N GLN A 389 0.02 -12.90 -2.61
CA GLN A 389 -0.99 -11.90 -2.94
C GLN A 389 -1.76 -11.47 -1.69
N PRO A 390 -2.28 -10.23 -1.64
CA PRO A 390 -3.10 -9.76 -0.53
C PRO A 390 -4.22 -10.73 -0.20
N PHE A 391 -4.47 -10.92 1.11
CA PHE A 391 -5.57 -11.71 1.59
C PHE A 391 -6.32 -10.88 2.64
N PRO A 392 -7.63 -10.74 2.50
CA PRO A 392 -8.39 -9.86 3.39
C PRO A 392 -8.41 -10.40 4.82
N GLY A 393 -8.48 -9.50 5.81
CA GLY A 393 -8.56 -9.89 7.22
C GLY A 393 -9.67 -10.89 7.54
N PRO A 394 -10.91 -10.76 6.99
CA PRO A 394 -11.98 -11.73 7.15
C PRO A 394 -11.74 -13.08 6.43
N GLY A 395 -10.65 -13.23 5.70
CA GLY A 395 -10.30 -14.47 5.01
C GLY A 395 -11.31 -14.85 3.93
N LEU A 396 -11.58 -16.15 3.81
CA LEU A 396 -12.54 -16.69 2.85
C LEU A 396 -13.99 -16.34 3.16
N ALA A 397 -14.30 -15.80 4.35
CA ALA A 397 -15.68 -15.46 4.72
C ALA A 397 -16.34 -14.47 3.76
N ILE A 398 -15.57 -13.52 3.20
CA ILE A 398 -16.07 -12.53 2.22
C ILE A 398 -15.96 -13.02 0.77
N ARG A 399 -15.61 -14.29 0.58
CA ARG A 399 -15.60 -14.99 -0.71
C ARG A 399 -16.61 -16.13 -0.76
N VAL A 400 -17.40 -16.29 0.29
CA VAL A 400 -18.62 -17.13 0.33
C VAL A 400 -19.80 -16.19 0.42
N ILE A 401 -20.55 -16.06 -0.67
CA ILE A 401 -21.75 -15.22 -0.70
C ILE A 401 -22.85 -15.87 0.13
N GLY A 402 -23.45 -15.12 1.05
CA GLY A 402 -24.43 -15.60 2.01
C GLY A 402 -23.81 -16.22 3.27
N ASP A 403 -24.51 -17.15 3.91
CA ASP A 403 -24.07 -17.78 5.17
C ASP A 403 -22.81 -18.65 5.02
N ILE A 404 -22.03 -18.71 6.08
CA ILE A 404 -20.77 -19.48 6.13
C ILE A 404 -21.06 -20.86 6.73
N THR A 405 -20.62 -21.90 6.02
CA THR A 405 -20.56 -23.27 6.54
C THR A 405 -19.21 -23.89 6.25
N LYS A 406 -18.82 -24.89 7.04
CA LYS A 406 -17.57 -25.62 6.82
C LYS A 406 -17.51 -26.22 5.41
N ASP A 407 -18.61 -26.84 4.95
CA ASP A 407 -18.67 -27.47 3.62
C ASP A 407 -18.47 -26.43 2.50
N LYS A 408 -19.09 -25.25 2.61
CA LYS A 408 -18.88 -24.17 1.63
C LYS A 408 -17.43 -23.65 1.62
N LEU A 409 -16.81 -23.54 2.80
CA LEU A 409 -15.42 -23.15 2.91
C LEU A 409 -14.49 -24.20 2.31
N ASP A 410 -14.73 -25.49 2.52
CA ASP A 410 -13.92 -26.57 1.96
C ASP A 410 -14.04 -26.62 0.42
N ILE A 411 -15.26 -26.47 -0.12
CA ILE A 411 -15.48 -26.31 -1.57
C ILE A 411 -14.70 -25.12 -2.12
N LEU A 412 -14.79 -23.97 -1.46
CA LEU A 412 -14.08 -22.76 -1.91
C LEU A 412 -12.56 -22.91 -1.81
N ARG A 413 -12.03 -23.51 -0.75
CA ARG A 413 -10.59 -23.77 -0.58
C ARG A 413 -10.02 -24.59 -1.71
N ASP A 414 -10.71 -25.68 -2.07
CA ASP A 414 -10.26 -26.57 -3.14
C ASP A 414 -10.31 -25.87 -4.50
N ALA A 415 -11.39 -25.14 -4.78
CA ALA A 415 -11.53 -24.40 -6.04
C ALA A 415 -10.52 -23.24 -6.15
N ASP A 416 -10.32 -22.47 -5.08
CA ASP A 416 -9.34 -21.38 -5.04
C ASP A 416 -7.91 -21.89 -5.20
N PHE A 417 -7.60 -23.04 -4.58
CA PHE A 417 -6.30 -23.71 -4.75
C PHE A 417 -6.02 -24.08 -6.21
N ILE A 418 -6.99 -24.69 -6.91
CA ILE A 418 -6.85 -25.06 -8.33
C ILE A 418 -6.61 -23.80 -9.18
N PHE A 419 -7.37 -22.74 -8.95
CA PHE A 419 -7.21 -21.50 -9.69
C PHE A 419 -5.81 -20.90 -9.49
N ARG A 420 -5.36 -20.79 -8.24
CA ARG A 420 -4.02 -20.27 -7.92
C ARG A 420 -2.90 -21.14 -8.49
N ASP A 421 -3.05 -22.46 -8.43
CA ASP A 421 -2.10 -23.43 -8.96
C ASP A 421 -1.92 -23.27 -10.49
N GLU A 422 -3.02 -23.18 -11.24
CA GLU A 422 -2.95 -23.01 -12.70
C GLU A 422 -2.38 -21.62 -13.10
N ILE A 423 -2.72 -20.56 -12.38
CA ILE A 423 -2.10 -19.23 -12.59
C ILE A 423 -0.59 -19.28 -12.33
N ALA A 424 -0.15 -19.98 -11.28
CA ALA A 424 1.26 -20.13 -10.95
C ALA A 424 2.00 -20.94 -12.00
N LYS A 425 1.44 -22.08 -12.47
CA LYS A 425 1.99 -22.93 -13.54
C LYS A 425 2.11 -22.19 -14.86
N ALA A 426 1.18 -21.28 -15.15
CA ALA A 426 1.22 -20.42 -16.32
C ALA A 426 2.22 -19.25 -16.20
N GLY A 427 2.86 -19.04 -15.04
CA GLY A 427 3.78 -17.94 -14.80
C GLY A 427 3.10 -16.57 -14.65
N LEU A 428 1.78 -16.53 -14.56
CA LEU A 428 0.98 -15.30 -14.49
C LEU A 428 0.90 -14.68 -13.08
N HIS A 429 1.33 -15.41 -12.04
CA HIS A 429 1.28 -14.97 -10.64
C HIS A 429 2.10 -13.71 -10.34
N LYS A 430 3.05 -13.33 -11.22
CA LYS A 430 3.86 -12.10 -11.08
C LYS A 430 3.23 -10.89 -11.77
N SER A 431 2.36 -11.12 -12.76
CA SER A 431 1.71 -10.05 -13.53
C SER A 431 0.30 -9.70 -13.02
N ILE A 432 -0.40 -10.67 -12.44
CA ILE A 432 -1.75 -10.46 -11.88
C ILE A 432 -1.63 -10.16 -10.39
N ASN A 433 -2.08 -8.98 -9.98
CA ASN A 433 -1.91 -8.52 -8.61
C ASN A 433 -2.79 -9.25 -7.60
N GLN A 434 -4.02 -9.61 -7.99
CA GLN A 434 -4.95 -10.34 -7.14
C GLN A 434 -5.84 -11.25 -7.99
N TYR A 435 -5.97 -12.52 -7.60
CA TYR A 435 -6.79 -13.52 -8.25
C TYR A 435 -7.27 -14.55 -7.25
N PHE A 436 -8.56 -14.90 -7.31
CA PHE A 436 -9.23 -15.77 -6.34
C PHE A 436 -10.55 -16.31 -6.88
N ALA A 437 -11.07 -17.33 -6.19
CA ALA A 437 -12.39 -17.87 -6.42
C ALA A 437 -13.41 -17.30 -5.40
N VAL A 438 -14.66 -17.20 -5.83
CA VAL A 438 -15.80 -16.80 -5.00
C VAL A 438 -16.89 -17.85 -5.12
N LEU A 439 -17.33 -18.43 -4.02
CA LEU A 439 -18.47 -19.34 -4.00
C LEU A 439 -19.74 -18.52 -3.91
N THR A 440 -20.47 -18.46 -5.02
CA THR A 440 -21.77 -17.78 -5.05
C THR A 440 -22.84 -18.63 -4.39
N ASN A 441 -23.91 -18.00 -3.91
CA ASN A 441 -25.08 -18.75 -3.42
C ASN A 441 -26.01 -19.18 -4.57
N LEU A 442 -25.61 -18.91 -5.81
CA LEU A 442 -26.36 -19.28 -7.02
C LEU A 442 -26.16 -20.74 -7.34
N ARG A 443 -27.24 -21.46 -7.52
CA ARG A 443 -27.23 -22.83 -8.01
C ARG A 443 -27.73 -22.90 -9.45
N SER A 444 -27.16 -23.80 -10.22
CA SER A 444 -27.52 -24.02 -11.62
C SER A 444 -27.69 -25.49 -11.94
N VAL A 445 -28.47 -25.74 -12.98
CA VAL A 445 -28.65 -27.10 -13.53
C VAL A 445 -27.40 -27.47 -14.35
N GLY A 446 -26.87 -28.66 -14.11
CA GLY A 446 -25.80 -29.28 -14.88
C GLY A 446 -26.18 -30.72 -15.27
N VAL A 447 -25.36 -31.33 -16.10
CA VAL A 447 -25.40 -32.75 -16.44
C VAL A 447 -24.00 -33.31 -16.21
N MET A 448 -23.88 -34.23 -15.27
CA MET A 448 -22.61 -34.86 -14.91
C MET A 448 -22.83 -36.38 -14.79
N GLY A 449 -22.08 -37.18 -15.61
CA GLY A 449 -22.22 -38.63 -15.63
C GLY A 449 -23.64 -39.09 -15.98
N ASP A 450 -24.28 -38.45 -16.97
CA ASP A 450 -25.63 -38.70 -17.48
C ASP A 450 -26.76 -38.38 -16.45
N GLU A 451 -26.41 -37.82 -15.29
CA GLU A 451 -27.39 -37.40 -14.29
C GLU A 451 -27.52 -35.85 -14.24
N ARG A 452 -28.73 -35.38 -13.95
CA ARG A 452 -28.96 -33.95 -13.67
C ARG A 452 -28.42 -33.60 -12.31
N THR A 453 -27.62 -32.54 -12.25
CA THR A 453 -27.15 -31.94 -11.01
C THR A 453 -27.76 -30.56 -10.80
N TYR A 454 -27.82 -30.11 -9.54
CA TYR A 454 -28.23 -28.77 -9.16
C TYR A 454 -27.28 -28.26 -8.10
N ASP A 455 -26.14 -27.72 -8.58
CA ASP A 455 -24.98 -27.40 -7.78
C ASP A 455 -24.59 -25.93 -7.89
N TYR A 456 -23.56 -25.52 -7.14
CA TYR A 456 -23.12 -24.14 -7.07
C TYR A 456 -22.49 -23.66 -8.38
N THR A 457 -22.66 -22.36 -8.62
CA THR A 457 -21.89 -21.57 -9.57
C THR A 457 -20.72 -20.92 -8.83
N LEU A 458 -19.51 -21.14 -9.30
CA LEU A 458 -18.30 -20.51 -8.80
C LEU A 458 -17.90 -19.35 -9.71
N ALA A 459 -17.57 -18.21 -9.14
CA ALA A 459 -16.99 -17.09 -9.88
C ALA A 459 -15.48 -17.04 -9.68
N LEU A 460 -14.75 -16.74 -10.76
CA LEU A 460 -13.33 -16.42 -10.73
C LEU A 460 -13.16 -14.93 -10.89
N ARG A 461 -12.30 -14.34 -10.09
CA ARG A 461 -11.93 -12.92 -10.14
C ARG A 461 -10.43 -12.79 -10.29
N ALA A 462 -9.95 -11.98 -11.26
CA ALA A 462 -8.54 -11.63 -11.38
C ALA A 462 -8.41 -10.17 -11.82
N VAL A 463 -7.54 -9.41 -11.16
CA VAL A 463 -7.41 -7.95 -11.31
C VAL A 463 -5.94 -7.56 -11.39
N GLU A 464 -5.66 -6.70 -12.35
CA GLU A 464 -4.40 -5.97 -12.47
C GLU A 464 -4.60 -4.54 -11.96
N THR A 465 -3.70 -4.10 -11.09
CA THR A 465 -3.78 -2.79 -10.44
C THR A 465 -2.40 -2.31 -10.05
N THR A 466 -2.23 -0.99 -9.95
CA THR A 466 -0.99 -0.37 -9.45
C THR A 466 -1.12 0.13 -8.01
N ASP A 467 -2.32 0.49 -7.59
CA ASP A 467 -2.58 1.22 -6.34
C ASP A 467 -3.75 0.65 -5.52
N PHE A 468 -4.42 -0.40 -6.00
CA PHE A 468 -5.65 -0.99 -5.45
C PHE A 468 -6.86 -0.03 -5.36
N MET A 469 -6.70 1.24 -5.73
CA MET A 469 -7.81 2.20 -5.83
C MET A 469 -8.58 1.99 -7.15
N THR A 470 -7.84 1.80 -8.23
CA THR A 470 -8.36 1.46 -9.56
C THR A 470 -7.79 0.12 -10.00
N GLY A 471 -8.53 -0.59 -10.83
CA GLY A 471 -8.07 -1.88 -11.37
C GLY A 471 -8.85 -2.30 -12.59
N ILE A 472 -8.19 -3.04 -13.46
CA ILE A 472 -8.81 -3.67 -14.62
C ILE A 472 -8.87 -5.18 -14.41
N TRP A 473 -9.91 -5.83 -14.93
CA TRP A 473 -9.93 -7.28 -14.93
C TRP A 473 -8.79 -7.83 -15.80
N SER A 474 -8.12 -8.88 -15.33
CA SER A 474 -6.98 -9.48 -16.03
C SER A 474 -7.45 -10.31 -17.21
N LYS A 475 -6.79 -10.18 -18.36
CA LYS A 475 -7.07 -10.97 -19.57
C LYS A 475 -6.34 -12.31 -19.52
N ILE A 476 -6.78 -13.20 -18.63
CA ILE A 476 -6.24 -14.55 -18.56
C ILE A 476 -6.47 -15.27 -19.90
N PRO A 477 -5.46 -15.95 -20.49
CA PRO A 477 -5.63 -16.74 -21.70
C PRO A 477 -6.77 -17.76 -21.58
N TYR A 478 -7.57 -17.90 -22.61
CA TYR A 478 -8.74 -18.80 -22.60
C TYR A 478 -8.36 -20.26 -22.31
N GLU A 479 -7.19 -20.70 -22.77
CA GLU A 479 -6.68 -22.05 -22.52
C GLU A 479 -6.44 -22.31 -21.03
N ILE A 480 -6.04 -21.28 -20.28
CA ILE A 480 -5.88 -21.36 -18.83
C ILE A 480 -7.24 -21.37 -18.14
N LEU A 481 -8.16 -20.51 -18.55
CA LEU A 481 -9.53 -20.48 -18.02
C LEU A 481 -10.26 -21.81 -18.28
N GLU A 482 -10.11 -22.39 -19.48
CA GLU A 482 -10.67 -23.70 -19.82
C GLU A 482 -10.11 -24.79 -18.90
N LYS A 483 -8.80 -24.81 -18.70
CA LYS A 483 -8.13 -25.77 -17.82
C LYS A 483 -8.55 -25.63 -16.37
N VAL A 484 -8.63 -24.39 -15.85
CA VAL A 484 -9.11 -24.09 -14.50
C VAL A 484 -10.54 -24.58 -14.33
N SER A 485 -11.44 -24.22 -15.26
CA SER A 485 -12.84 -24.63 -15.22
C SER A 485 -13.00 -26.15 -15.26
N SER A 486 -12.28 -26.82 -16.15
CA SER A 486 -12.30 -28.28 -16.27
C SER A 486 -11.81 -28.96 -14.99
N ARG A 487 -10.69 -28.50 -14.42
CA ARG A 487 -10.18 -29.04 -13.15
C ARG A 487 -11.14 -28.81 -12.00
N ILE A 488 -11.68 -27.61 -11.85
CA ILE A 488 -12.61 -27.30 -10.75
C ILE A 488 -13.85 -28.21 -10.81
N VAL A 489 -14.48 -28.33 -11.97
CA VAL A 489 -15.69 -29.16 -12.12
C VAL A 489 -15.41 -30.65 -11.89
N ASN A 490 -14.23 -31.15 -12.26
CA ASN A 490 -13.87 -32.55 -12.11
C ASN A 490 -13.32 -32.90 -10.71
N GLU A 491 -12.58 -32.01 -10.08
CA GLU A 491 -11.86 -32.26 -8.83
C GLU A 491 -12.66 -31.80 -7.58
N VAL A 492 -13.53 -30.78 -7.72
CA VAL A 492 -14.27 -30.18 -6.61
C VAL A 492 -15.75 -30.55 -6.70
N LYS A 493 -16.24 -31.27 -5.69
CA LYS A 493 -17.67 -31.67 -5.62
C LYS A 493 -18.56 -30.42 -5.43
N HIS A 494 -19.80 -30.54 -5.89
CA HIS A 494 -20.85 -29.52 -5.73
C HIS A 494 -20.64 -28.21 -6.50
N ILE A 495 -19.79 -28.23 -7.53
CA ILE A 495 -19.63 -27.15 -8.52
C ILE A 495 -19.92 -27.72 -9.90
N ASN A 496 -20.89 -27.16 -10.61
CA ASN A 496 -21.20 -27.55 -11.99
C ASN A 496 -21.08 -26.39 -12.98
N ARG A 497 -20.71 -25.21 -12.52
CA ARG A 497 -20.55 -24.03 -13.38
C ARG A 497 -19.47 -23.10 -12.85
N VAL A 498 -18.59 -22.64 -13.74
CA VAL A 498 -17.58 -21.64 -13.48
C VAL A 498 -17.83 -20.42 -14.36
N VAL A 499 -17.79 -19.22 -13.79
CA VAL A 499 -17.92 -17.94 -14.50
C VAL A 499 -16.70 -17.06 -14.20
N TYR A 500 -16.39 -16.12 -15.10
CA TYR A 500 -15.28 -15.18 -14.91
C TYR A 500 -15.81 -13.75 -14.85
N ASP A 501 -15.47 -13.01 -13.77
CA ASP A 501 -15.86 -11.63 -13.58
C ASP A 501 -14.95 -10.68 -14.35
N ILE A 502 -15.53 -10.02 -15.37
CA ILE A 502 -14.86 -9.09 -16.29
C ILE A 502 -15.16 -7.63 -15.97
N THR A 503 -15.52 -7.32 -14.72
CA THR A 503 -15.85 -5.96 -14.31
C THR A 503 -14.63 -5.24 -13.73
N SER A 504 -14.33 -4.04 -14.21
CA SER A 504 -13.24 -3.21 -13.70
C SER A 504 -13.62 -2.52 -12.38
N LYS A 505 -12.63 -2.05 -11.64
CA LYS A 505 -12.80 -1.18 -10.47
C LYS A 505 -12.39 0.26 -10.82
N PRO A 506 -13.26 1.27 -10.73
CA PRO A 506 -14.71 1.15 -10.57
C PRO A 506 -15.39 0.57 -11.83
N PRO A 507 -16.69 0.20 -11.83
CA PRO A 507 -17.66 0.37 -10.72
C PRO A 507 -17.64 -0.74 -9.67
N ALA A 508 -17.12 -1.93 -9.99
CA ALA A 508 -17.01 -3.00 -9.00
C ALA A 508 -15.86 -2.76 -8.01
N THR A 509 -15.90 -3.44 -6.88
CA THR A 509 -14.77 -3.62 -5.96
C THR A 509 -13.88 -4.77 -6.43
N ILE A 510 -12.73 -4.99 -5.78
CA ILE A 510 -11.90 -6.17 -6.05
C ILE A 510 -12.54 -7.39 -5.42
N GLU A 511 -12.76 -7.37 -4.09
CA GLU A 511 -13.52 -8.41 -3.38
C GLU A 511 -15.02 -8.26 -3.69
N TRP A 512 -15.78 -9.34 -3.57
CA TRP A 512 -17.22 -9.34 -3.86
C TRP A 512 -18.08 -8.94 -2.64
N GLU A 513 -17.58 -9.19 -1.43
CA GLU A 513 -18.19 -8.76 -0.17
C GLU A 513 -17.25 -7.91 0.69
#